data_af80f2aec1ececfbb74f896d6f5c3df8
#
_entry.id   af80f2aec1ececfbb74f896d6f5c3df8
#
_cell.length_a   1.000
_cell.length_b   1.000
_cell.length_c   1.000
_cell.angle_alpha   90.00
_cell.angle_beta   90.00
_cell.angle_gamma   90.00
#
_symmetry.space_group_name_H-M   'P 1'
#
loop_
_entity.id
_entity.type
_entity.pdbx_description
1 polymer ?
#
loop_
_entity_poly.entity_id
_entity_poly.type
_entity_poly.pdbx_seq_one_letter_code
_entity_poly.pdbx_strand_id
1 'polypeptide(L)'
;MSKKKQFLVSLLKSMYDTMPETISLDKVYQLIILETFRSDTEKHRYYKSAGQKKEAQSVKDKMMNFTPSVILAGGKAGEHVTGYTGLGMADFDHVPPDDIERCFRLLDADPYVVLAYTTISGEGVRVV
;
A
#
# COMPACT_ATOMS: atom_id res chain seq x y z
N MET A 1 13.41 26.14 7.48
CA MET A 1 12.89 25.02 6.68
C MET A 1 12.88 23.75 7.53
N SER A 2 11.71 23.21 7.84
CA SER A 2 11.64 21.88 8.42
C SER A 2 12.06 20.88 7.33
N LYS A 3 13.14 20.14 7.53
CA LYS A 3 13.46 18.99 6.70
C LYS A 3 12.27 18.02 6.86
N LYS A 4 11.47 17.79 5.81
CA LYS A 4 10.48 16.72 5.81
C LYS A 4 11.21 15.44 6.22
N LYS A 5 10.76 14.84 7.31
CA LYS A 5 11.32 13.57 7.78
C LYS A 5 11.11 12.56 6.66
N GLN A 6 12.20 12.04 6.12
CA GLN A 6 12.15 11.03 5.08
C GLN A 6 11.93 9.67 5.73
N PHE A 7 10.78 9.06 5.48
CA PHE A 7 10.49 7.70 5.93
C PHE A 7 11.02 6.69 4.92
N LEU A 8 11.71 5.67 5.42
CA LEU A 8 12.12 4.51 4.64
C LEU A 8 11.22 3.33 4.96
N VAL A 9 10.89 2.56 3.94
CA VAL A 9 10.02 1.39 4.04
C VAL A 9 10.59 0.25 3.20
N SER A 10 10.08 -0.96 3.37
CA SER A 10 10.48 -2.11 2.56
C SER A 10 9.49 -2.33 1.43
N LEU A 11 10.02 -2.52 0.22
CA LEU A 11 9.26 -2.83 -0.99
C LEU A 11 9.54 -4.26 -1.44
N LEU A 12 8.48 -4.96 -1.80
CA LEU A 12 8.51 -6.28 -2.41
C LEU A 12 7.88 -6.20 -3.81
N LYS A 13 8.50 -6.80 -4.81
CA LYS A 13 8.00 -6.77 -6.20
C LYS A 13 6.71 -7.58 -6.39
N SER A 14 6.50 -8.58 -5.54
CA SER A 14 5.28 -9.40 -5.48
C SER A 14 5.22 -10.09 -4.13
N MET A 15 4.14 -10.82 -3.84
CA MET A 15 4.09 -11.63 -2.62
C MET A 15 5.12 -12.79 -2.62
N TYR A 16 5.63 -13.15 -3.78
CA TYR A 16 6.65 -14.22 -3.94
C TYR A 16 8.09 -13.71 -3.83
N ASP A 17 8.28 -12.41 -3.80
CA ASP A 17 9.60 -11.80 -3.70
C ASP A 17 10.21 -12.09 -2.32
N THR A 18 11.45 -12.57 -2.32
CA THR A 18 12.22 -12.88 -1.12
C THR A 18 13.38 -11.89 -0.90
N MET A 19 13.53 -10.91 -1.78
CA MET A 19 14.60 -9.91 -1.74
C MET A 19 14.03 -8.50 -1.64
N PRO A 20 13.54 -8.10 -0.44
CA PRO A 20 12.97 -6.78 -0.24
C PRO A 20 14.00 -5.68 -0.49
N GLU A 21 13.53 -4.57 -1.04
CA GLU A 21 14.32 -3.34 -1.23
C GLU A 21 13.89 -2.28 -0.23
N THR A 22 14.82 -1.49 0.25
CA THR A 22 14.51 -0.31 1.06
C THR A 22 14.32 0.89 0.15
N ILE A 23 13.15 1.51 0.22
CA ILE A 23 12.82 2.72 -0.56
C ILE A 23 12.20 3.80 0.33
N SER A 24 12.16 5.03 -0.15
CA SER A 24 11.46 6.11 0.55
C SER A 24 9.94 5.97 0.40
N LEU A 25 9.21 6.42 1.42
CA LEU A 25 7.75 6.51 1.36
C LEU A 25 7.30 7.47 0.25
N ASP A 26 8.06 8.54 -0.02
CA ASP A 26 7.79 9.44 -1.14
C ASP A 26 7.83 8.70 -2.49
N LYS A 27 8.71 7.73 -2.64
CA LYS A 27 8.74 6.89 -3.86
C LYS A 27 7.49 6.03 -3.98
N VAL A 28 7.01 5.45 -2.89
CA VAL A 28 5.73 4.70 -2.87
C VAL A 28 4.57 5.63 -3.27
N TYR A 29 4.51 6.81 -2.71
CA TYR A 29 3.51 7.82 -3.07
C TYR A 29 3.54 8.15 -4.57
N GLN A 30 4.71 8.38 -5.14
CA GLN A 30 4.85 8.64 -6.57
C GLN A 30 4.40 7.48 -7.45
N LEU A 31 4.72 6.22 -7.07
CA LEU A 31 4.24 5.04 -7.79
C LEU A 31 2.70 4.99 -7.83
N ILE A 32 2.05 5.41 -6.76
CA ILE A 32 0.58 5.43 -6.67
C ILE A 32 0.00 6.56 -7.54
N ILE A 33 0.48 7.79 -7.41
CA ILE A 33 -0.10 8.94 -8.13
C ILE A 33 0.20 8.93 -9.63
N LEU A 34 1.27 8.28 -10.06
CA LEU A 34 1.61 8.10 -11.49
C LEU A 34 0.84 6.94 -12.14
N GLU A 35 -0.12 6.38 -11.42
CA GLU A 35 -0.98 5.29 -11.92
C GLU A 35 -0.21 4.06 -12.40
N THR A 36 0.97 3.78 -11.82
CA THR A 36 1.81 2.61 -12.15
C THR A 36 1.04 1.29 -12.08
N PHE A 37 0.06 1.21 -11.19
CA PHE A 37 -0.73 -0.01 -10.94
C PHE A 37 -2.11 0.01 -11.60
N ARG A 38 -2.39 0.96 -12.49
CA ARG A 38 -3.72 1.12 -13.09
C ARG A 38 -4.18 -0.13 -13.83
N SER A 39 -3.35 -0.69 -14.69
CA SER A 39 -3.69 -1.89 -15.46
C SER A 39 -4.01 -3.09 -14.56
N ASP A 40 -3.19 -3.34 -13.56
CA ASP A 40 -3.42 -4.43 -12.61
C ASP A 40 -4.65 -4.19 -11.74
N THR A 41 -4.88 -2.96 -11.31
CA THR A 41 -6.06 -2.56 -10.55
C THR A 41 -7.35 -2.79 -11.35
N GLU A 42 -7.36 -2.39 -12.62
CA GLU A 42 -8.50 -2.60 -13.52
C GLU A 42 -8.78 -4.08 -13.75
N LYS A 43 -7.74 -4.89 -13.96
CA LYS A 43 -7.85 -6.36 -14.07
C LYS A 43 -8.43 -6.98 -12.80
N HIS A 44 -7.91 -6.61 -11.65
CA HIS A 44 -8.39 -7.14 -10.36
C HIS A 44 -9.87 -6.85 -10.16
N ARG A 45 -10.28 -5.61 -10.40
CA ARG A 45 -11.69 -5.18 -10.26
C ARG A 45 -12.60 -5.89 -11.27
N TYR A 46 -12.13 -6.08 -12.50
CA TYR A 46 -12.86 -6.85 -13.51
C TYR A 46 -13.10 -8.29 -13.06
N TYR A 47 -12.05 -9.00 -12.65
CA TYR A 47 -12.19 -10.38 -12.18
C TYR A 47 -13.07 -10.48 -10.93
N LYS A 48 -12.94 -9.56 -10.02
CA LYS A 48 -13.78 -9.51 -8.81
C LYS A 48 -15.25 -9.33 -9.17
N SER A 49 -15.59 -8.41 -10.06
CA SER A 49 -16.96 -8.16 -10.50
C SER A 49 -17.58 -9.34 -11.27
N ALA A 50 -16.76 -10.10 -11.97
CA ALA A 50 -17.15 -11.32 -12.68
C ALA A 50 -17.24 -12.56 -11.78
N GLY A 51 -16.99 -12.44 -10.48
CA GLY A 51 -16.99 -13.56 -9.54
C GLY A 51 -15.77 -14.47 -9.64
N GLN A 52 -14.74 -14.09 -10.39
CA GLN A 52 -13.51 -14.85 -10.63
C GLN A 52 -12.50 -14.56 -9.51
N LYS A 53 -12.73 -15.10 -8.33
CA LYS A 53 -11.94 -14.80 -7.12
C LYS A 53 -10.48 -15.23 -7.23
N LYS A 54 -10.21 -16.39 -7.87
CA LYS A 54 -8.85 -16.92 -8.02
C LYS A 54 -8.02 -16.03 -8.94
N GLU A 55 -8.59 -15.59 -10.05
CA GLU A 55 -7.95 -14.69 -11.00
C GLU A 55 -7.69 -13.32 -10.38
N ALA A 56 -8.65 -12.78 -9.65
CA ALA A 56 -8.48 -11.53 -8.91
C ALA A 56 -7.34 -11.63 -7.88
N GLN A 57 -7.29 -12.72 -7.11
CA GLN A 57 -6.23 -12.95 -6.15
C GLN A 57 -4.86 -13.10 -6.83
N SER A 58 -4.79 -13.79 -7.97
CA SER A 58 -3.56 -13.95 -8.74
C SER A 58 -2.98 -12.61 -9.21
N VAL A 59 -3.82 -11.68 -9.64
CA VAL A 59 -3.37 -10.32 -9.99
C VAL A 59 -2.76 -9.64 -8.77
N LYS A 60 -3.45 -9.68 -7.64
CA LYS A 60 -3.00 -9.07 -6.39
C LYS A 60 -1.66 -9.65 -5.90
N ASP A 61 -1.48 -10.97 -6.00
CA ASP A 61 -0.28 -11.68 -5.55
C ASP A 61 0.98 -11.28 -6.35
N LYS A 62 0.80 -10.88 -7.60
CA LYS A 62 1.89 -10.45 -8.49
C LYS A 62 2.19 -8.97 -8.42
N MET A 63 1.37 -8.18 -7.72
CA MET A 63 1.59 -6.74 -7.57
C MET A 63 2.67 -6.44 -6.55
N MET A 64 3.34 -5.29 -6.74
CA MET A 64 4.21 -4.73 -5.72
C MET A 64 3.42 -4.50 -4.43
N ASN A 65 4.09 -4.73 -3.31
CA ASN A 65 3.58 -4.37 -1.99
C ASN A 65 4.71 -3.76 -1.16
N PHE A 66 4.35 -3.06 -0.11
CA PHE A 66 5.32 -2.49 0.80
C PHE A 66 4.91 -2.72 2.25
N THR A 67 5.91 -2.80 3.12
CA THR A 67 5.71 -2.90 4.56
C THR A 67 6.19 -1.60 5.20
N PRO A 68 5.27 -0.76 5.71
CA PRO A 68 5.65 0.56 6.22
C PRO A 68 6.35 0.50 7.57
N SER A 69 6.06 -0.51 8.38
CA SER A 69 6.46 -0.55 9.80
C SER A 69 7.87 -1.06 10.05
N VAL A 70 8.45 -1.79 9.10
CA VAL A 70 9.76 -2.45 9.27
C VAL A 70 10.66 -2.28 8.05
N ILE A 71 11.96 -2.34 8.32
CA ILE A 71 13.00 -2.50 7.30
C ILE A 71 13.42 -3.97 7.29
N LEU A 72 13.35 -4.57 6.12
CA LEU A 72 13.69 -5.98 5.89
C LEU A 72 14.99 -6.08 5.06
N ALA A 73 15.83 -7.06 5.38
CA ALA A 73 17.02 -7.37 4.60
C ALA A 73 17.23 -8.89 4.50
N GLY A 74 17.46 -9.37 3.28
CA GLY A 74 17.75 -10.78 3.01
C GLY A 74 16.56 -11.72 3.03
N GLY A 75 15.34 -11.22 3.25
CA GLY A 75 14.10 -11.97 3.28
C GLY A 75 12.96 -11.16 3.87
N LYS A 76 11.77 -11.76 3.96
CA LYS A 76 10.54 -11.10 4.44
C LYS A 76 9.99 -11.67 5.76
N ALA A 77 10.63 -12.66 6.34
CA ALA A 77 10.25 -13.21 7.63
C ALA A 77 10.67 -12.28 8.79
N GLY A 78 10.09 -12.47 9.97
CA GLY A 78 10.39 -11.66 11.14
C GLY A 78 11.87 -11.61 11.53
N GLU A 79 12.62 -12.70 11.29
CA GLU A 79 14.07 -12.79 11.50
C GLU A 79 14.89 -11.85 10.59
N HIS A 80 14.30 -11.36 9.49
CA HIS A 80 14.93 -10.45 8.54
C HIS A 80 14.66 -8.97 8.86
N VAL A 81 13.96 -8.67 9.93
CA VAL A 81 13.71 -7.30 10.38
C VAL A 81 15.02 -6.72 10.93
N THR A 82 15.50 -5.64 10.30
CA THR A 82 16.71 -4.93 10.71
C THR A 82 16.44 -3.63 11.42
N GLY A 83 15.21 -3.14 11.39
CA GLY A 83 14.81 -1.92 12.06
C GLY A 83 13.31 -1.67 12.00
N TYR A 84 12.84 -0.79 12.87
CA TYR A 84 11.46 -0.32 12.92
C TYR A 84 11.40 1.12 12.47
N THR A 85 10.38 1.47 11.68
CA THR A 85 10.26 2.79 11.05
C THR A 85 9.53 3.80 11.92
N GLY A 86 8.76 3.33 12.89
CA GLY A 86 7.83 4.15 13.66
C GLY A 86 6.50 4.41 12.96
N LEU A 87 6.29 3.84 11.78
CA LEU A 87 5.03 3.91 11.05
C LEU A 87 4.13 2.72 11.38
N GLY A 88 2.83 2.99 11.47
CA GLY A 88 1.79 1.97 11.52
C GLY A 88 0.98 1.97 10.23
N MET A 89 0.14 0.96 10.05
CA MET A 89 -0.79 0.87 8.91
C MET A 89 -2.15 0.43 9.41
N ALA A 90 -3.20 1.06 8.87
CA ALA A 90 -4.58 0.67 9.12
C ALA A 90 -5.33 0.53 7.81
N ASP A 91 -6.22 -0.46 7.73
CA ASP A 91 -7.11 -0.67 6.61
C ASP A 91 -8.56 -0.47 7.06
N PHE A 92 -9.27 0.38 6.34
CA PHE A 92 -10.71 0.55 6.47
C PHE A 92 -11.37 -0.18 5.29
N ASP A 93 -11.95 -1.35 5.56
CA ASP A 93 -12.61 -2.17 4.56
C ASP A 93 -14.10 -1.84 4.44
N HIS A 94 -14.67 -2.14 3.27
CA HIS A 94 -16.11 -1.97 3.01
C HIS A 94 -16.61 -0.53 3.25
N VAL A 95 -15.81 0.45 2.87
CA VAL A 95 -16.22 1.86 2.91
C VAL A 95 -17.22 2.11 1.78
N PRO A 96 -18.43 2.59 2.09
CA PRO A 96 -19.40 2.93 1.06
C PRO A 96 -18.81 3.93 0.06
N PRO A 97 -19.10 3.80 -1.26
CA PRO A 97 -18.55 4.70 -2.27
C PRO A 97 -18.73 6.19 -1.98
N ASP A 98 -19.88 6.56 -1.43
CA ASP A 98 -20.20 7.95 -1.09
C ASP A 98 -19.41 8.48 0.12
N ASP A 99 -18.84 7.60 0.93
CA ASP A 99 -18.07 7.95 2.12
C ASP A 99 -16.54 8.02 1.87
N ILE A 100 -16.07 7.53 0.73
CA ILE A 100 -14.62 7.49 0.42
C ILE A 100 -14.02 8.89 0.43
N GLU A 101 -14.64 9.85 -0.24
CA GLU A 101 -14.15 11.23 -0.29
C GLU A 101 -14.14 11.89 1.09
N ARG A 102 -15.17 11.66 1.89
CA ARG A 102 -15.25 12.13 3.26
C ARG A 102 -14.13 11.53 4.13
N CYS A 103 -13.87 10.24 3.95
CA CYS A 103 -12.78 9.55 4.61
C CYS A 103 -11.43 10.24 4.32
N PHE A 104 -11.14 10.50 3.05
CA PHE A 104 -9.92 11.20 2.66
C PHE A 104 -9.82 12.61 3.23
N ARG A 105 -10.91 13.37 3.27
CA ARG A 105 -10.90 14.71 3.89
C ARG A 105 -10.55 14.66 5.37
N LEU A 106 -11.08 13.69 6.11
CA LEU A 106 -10.77 13.51 7.53
C LEU A 106 -9.31 13.09 7.75
N LEU A 107 -8.80 12.19 6.92
CA LEU A 107 -7.41 11.72 7.00
C LEU A 107 -6.41 12.82 6.61
N ASP A 108 -6.75 13.64 5.63
CA ASP A 108 -5.91 14.75 5.17
C ASP A 108 -5.75 15.85 6.24
N ALA A 109 -6.75 15.98 7.11
CA ALA A 109 -6.71 16.90 8.25
C ALA A 109 -5.96 16.34 9.47
N ASP A 110 -5.66 15.04 9.49
CA ASP A 110 -4.96 14.41 10.62
C ASP A 110 -3.44 14.57 10.47
N PRO A 111 -2.76 15.22 11.45
CA PRO A 111 -1.31 15.50 11.35
C PRO A 111 -0.44 14.24 11.48
N TYR A 112 -0.99 13.13 11.94
CA TYR A 112 -0.28 11.85 12.08
C TYR A 112 -0.37 10.96 10.85
N VAL A 113 -1.25 11.26 9.92
CA VAL A 113 -1.38 10.51 8.65
C VAL A 113 -0.32 11.02 7.67
N VAL A 114 0.51 10.10 7.18
CA VAL A 114 1.59 10.43 6.21
C VAL A 114 1.27 9.96 4.80
N LEU A 115 0.38 8.97 4.66
CA LEU A 115 -0.08 8.46 3.37
C LEU A 115 -1.47 7.84 3.52
N ALA A 116 -2.36 8.10 2.58
CA ALA A 116 -3.65 7.41 2.47
C ALA A 116 -3.99 7.18 1.01
N TYR A 117 -4.53 6.01 0.70
CA TYR A 117 -4.94 5.68 -0.67
C TYR A 117 -6.03 4.61 -0.71
N THR A 118 -6.76 4.56 -1.82
CA THR A 118 -7.77 3.54 -2.06
C THR A 118 -7.12 2.19 -2.30
N THR A 119 -7.63 1.14 -1.66
CA THR A 119 -7.13 -0.23 -1.86
C THR A 119 -7.50 -0.75 -3.25
N ILE A 120 -6.84 -1.84 -3.68
CA ILE A 120 -7.01 -2.41 -5.02
C ILE A 120 -8.46 -2.77 -5.35
N SER A 121 -9.25 -3.18 -4.37
CA SER A 121 -10.69 -3.50 -4.58
C SER A 121 -11.54 -2.27 -4.89
N GLY A 122 -11.08 -1.08 -4.55
CA GLY A 122 -11.84 0.17 -4.63
C GLY A 122 -12.84 0.38 -3.51
N GLU A 123 -12.93 -0.54 -2.57
CA GLU A 123 -13.90 -0.53 -1.46
C GLU A 123 -13.27 -0.24 -0.11
N GLY A 124 -11.99 0.06 -0.07
CA GLY A 124 -11.27 0.32 1.17
C GLY A 124 -10.32 1.50 1.06
N VAL A 125 -9.89 1.99 2.21
CA VAL A 125 -8.88 3.03 2.35
C VAL A 125 -7.78 2.52 3.25
N ARG A 126 -6.54 2.58 2.76
CA ARG A 126 -5.34 2.25 3.54
C ARG A 126 -4.66 3.50 4.01
N VAL A 127 -4.23 3.50 5.26
CA VAL A 127 -3.64 4.64 5.93
C VAL A 127 -2.29 4.24 6.56
N VAL A 128 -1.30 5.07 6.37
CA VAL A 128 0.01 4.96 6.99
C VAL A 128 0.29 6.20 7.83
#